data_6d390677af6d6d32adaa9626ad370d84
#
_entry.id   6d390677af6d6d32adaa9626ad370d84
#
_cell.length_a   1.000
_cell.length_b   1.000
_cell.length_c   1.000
_cell.angle_alpha   90.00
_cell.angle_beta   90.00
_cell.angle_gamma   90.00
#
_symmetry.space_group_name_H-M   'P 1'
#
loop_
_entity.id
_entity.type
_entity.pdbx_description
1 polymer ?
#
loop_
_entity_poly.entity_id
_entity_poly.type
_entity_poly.pdbx_seq_one_letter_code
_entity_poly.pdbx_strand_id
1 'polypeptide(L)'
;VAAKENDSGMAPIYPVNRHVKQKKLINLINLAIDSFLDQVQDIVPKEIMEKYRLLHDQEIIQKMHHPKNGHDAELAKRSAIFREFFIFELQLALLANHDGKQQGYPKKYDLKEIANLTKSLPFELSDDQKKVVNEIFADMHSDGQMRRLLQGDVGSGKTIVAVYAIFAA
;
A
#
# COMPACT_ATOMS: atom_id res chain seq x y z
N VAL A 1 -1.99 40.44 -11.64
CA VAL A 1 -0.87 39.60 -12.12
C VAL A 1 -1.52 38.47 -12.91
N ALA A 2 -1.33 38.48 -14.24
CA ALA A 2 -1.87 37.45 -15.11
C ALA A 2 -1.31 36.08 -14.71
N ALA A 3 -2.19 35.08 -14.60
CA ALA A 3 -1.76 33.69 -14.49
C ALA A 3 -0.87 33.40 -15.72
N LYS A 4 0.38 32.97 -15.51
CA LYS A 4 1.19 32.43 -16.58
C LYS A 4 0.47 31.20 -17.13
N GLU A 5 -0.07 31.27 -18.34
CA GLU A 5 -0.46 30.09 -19.09
C GLU A 5 0.80 29.27 -19.35
N ASN A 6 0.79 28.02 -18.97
CA ASN A 6 1.87 27.11 -19.31
C ASN A 6 1.87 26.91 -20.82
N ASP A 7 3.04 26.94 -21.46
CA ASP A 7 3.26 26.67 -22.89
C ASP A 7 2.68 25.33 -23.40
N SER A 8 2.31 24.43 -22.49
CA SER A 8 1.76 23.11 -22.79
C SER A 8 0.26 23.08 -22.99
N GLY A 9 -0.47 24.19 -22.76
CA GLY A 9 -1.94 24.22 -22.79
C GLY A 9 -2.64 23.42 -21.68
N MET A 10 -1.88 22.83 -20.75
CA MET A 10 -2.42 22.13 -19.59
C MET A 10 -2.50 23.07 -18.38
N ALA A 11 -3.67 23.19 -17.78
CA ALA A 11 -3.90 23.97 -16.57
C ALA A 11 -4.35 23.05 -15.42
N PRO A 12 -3.86 23.24 -14.20
CA PRO A 12 -4.29 22.47 -13.06
C PRO A 12 -5.76 22.78 -12.70
N ILE A 13 -6.54 21.75 -12.40
CA ILE A 13 -7.92 21.88 -11.94
C ILE A 13 -7.96 21.44 -10.50
N TYR A 14 -8.33 22.35 -9.59
CA TYR A 14 -8.44 22.07 -8.17
C TYR A 14 -9.90 22.00 -7.72
N PRO A 15 -10.23 21.17 -6.74
CA PRO A 15 -11.56 21.18 -6.14
C PRO A 15 -11.78 22.53 -5.44
N VAL A 16 -12.84 23.22 -5.86
CA VAL A 16 -13.19 24.55 -5.32
C VAL A 16 -14.56 24.51 -4.68
N ASN A 17 -14.85 25.47 -3.80
CA ASN A 17 -16.13 25.66 -3.15
C ASN A 17 -16.70 27.05 -3.44
N ARG A 18 -17.86 27.37 -2.84
CA ARG A 18 -18.54 28.68 -3.05
C ARG A 18 -17.71 29.89 -2.65
N HIS A 19 -16.73 29.71 -1.74
CA HIS A 19 -15.95 30.81 -1.15
C HIS A 19 -14.60 31.01 -1.83
N VAL A 20 -14.05 29.98 -2.49
CA VAL A 20 -12.73 30.04 -3.11
C VAL A 20 -12.86 29.73 -4.60
N LYS A 21 -12.53 30.70 -5.43
CA LYS A 21 -12.52 30.56 -6.89
C LYS A 21 -11.21 29.91 -7.36
N GLN A 22 -11.30 29.12 -8.44
CA GLN A 22 -10.16 28.43 -9.08
C GLN A 22 -8.92 29.34 -9.25
N LYS A 23 -9.09 30.52 -9.83
CA LYS A 23 -8.01 31.46 -10.08
C LYS A 23 -7.28 31.90 -8.78
N LYS A 24 -8.03 32.11 -7.68
CA LYS A 24 -7.44 32.47 -6.40
C LYS A 24 -6.60 31.33 -5.83
N LEU A 25 -7.11 30.10 -5.97
CA LEU A 25 -6.40 28.91 -5.47
C LEU A 25 -5.10 28.67 -6.28
N ILE A 26 -5.15 28.77 -7.61
CA ILE A 26 -3.98 28.68 -8.47
C ILE A 26 -2.91 29.70 -8.05
N ASN A 27 -3.28 30.97 -7.86
CA ASN A 27 -2.35 32.00 -7.45
C ASN A 27 -1.70 31.70 -6.07
N LEU A 28 -2.48 31.21 -5.12
CA LEU A 28 -1.97 30.85 -3.80
C LEU A 28 -1.01 29.66 -3.85
N ILE A 29 -1.33 28.66 -4.65
CA ILE A 29 -0.44 27.49 -4.85
C ILE A 29 0.85 27.91 -5.53
N ASN A 30 0.78 28.73 -6.58
CA ASN A 30 1.98 29.23 -7.25
C ASN A 30 2.88 30.03 -6.29
N LEU A 31 2.27 30.90 -5.47
CA LEU A 31 3.03 31.65 -4.46
C LEU A 31 3.67 30.73 -3.42
N ALA A 32 2.98 29.68 -3.00
CA ALA A 32 3.52 28.69 -2.08
C ALA A 32 4.69 27.90 -2.70
N ILE A 33 4.56 27.47 -3.96
CA ILE A 33 5.63 26.80 -4.69
C ILE A 33 6.84 27.72 -4.82
N ASP A 34 6.64 28.95 -5.28
CA ASP A 34 7.74 29.92 -5.45
C ASP A 34 8.46 30.26 -4.13
N SER A 35 7.74 30.20 -2.98
CA SER A 35 8.30 30.60 -1.69
C SER A 35 8.90 29.44 -0.88
N PHE A 36 8.43 28.20 -1.06
CA PHE A 36 8.72 27.10 -0.13
C PHE A 36 9.21 25.82 -0.80
N LEU A 37 9.23 25.74 -2.14
CA LEU A 37 9.65 24.53 -2.83
C LEU A 37 11.05 24.07 -2.42
N ASP A 38 11.97 24.99 -2.25
CA ASP A 38 13.37 24.71 -1.86
C ASP A 38 13.51 24.10 -0.47
N GLN A 39 12.48 24.22 0.37
CA GLN A 39 12.47 23.66 1.72
C GLN A 39 11.93 22.23 1.76
N VAL A 40 11.36 21.74 0.66
CA VAL A 40 10.84 20.38 0.56
C VAL A 40 11.99 19.39 0.47
N GLN A 41 11.99 18.42 1.36
CA GLN A 41 12.97 17.34 1.40
C GLN A 41 12.34 16.02 1.02
N ASP A 42 13.12 15.14 0.41
CA ASP A 42 12.68 13.80 0.07
C ASP A 42 12.40 12.96 1.31
N ILE A 43 11.24 12.33 1.35
CA ILE A 43 10.86 11.40 2.41
C ILE A 43 11.31 9.97 2.06
N VAL A 44 11.26 9.62 0.77
CA VAL A 44 11.67 8.30 0.30
C VAL A 44 13.20 8.27 0.17
N PRO A 45 13.89 7.25 0.74
CA PRO A 45 15.34 7.11 0.63
C PRO A 45 15.82 7.06 -0.82
N LYS A 46 16.98 7.66 -1.08
CA LYS A 46 17.57 7.81 -2.42
C LYS A 46 17.71 6.48 -3.16
N GLU A 47 18.15 5.43 -2.47
CA GLU A 47 18.33 4.09 -3.04
C GLU A 47 17.01 3.51 -3.56
N ILE A 48 15.89 3.80 -2.86
CA ILE A 48 14.55 3.38 -3.27
C ILE A 48 14.09 4.20 -4.46
N MET A 49 14.31 5.52 -4.44
CA MET A 49 13.96 6.40 -5.55
C MET A 49 14.67 5.99 -6.84
N GLU A 50 15.97 5.71 -6.79
CA GLU A 50 16.76 5.24 -7.93
C GLU A 50 16.26 3.88 -8.45
N LYS A 51 16.04 2.91 -7.54
CA LYS A 51 15.57 1.57 -7.87
C LYS A 51 14.22 1.59 -8.62
N TYR A 52 13.30 2.44 -8.19
CA TYR A 52 11.95 2.53 -8.76
C TYR A 52 11.78 3.68 -9.75
N ARG A 53 12.85 4.41 -10.07
CA ARG A 53 12.85 5.55 -11.00
C ARG A 53 11.78 6.58 -10.62
N LEU A 54 11.80 7.01 -9.38
CA LEU A 54 10.90 8.03 -8.85
C LEU A 54 11.50 9.42 -8.97
N LEU A 55 10.64 10.42 -9.01
CA LEU A 55 11.02 11.82 -8.94
C LEU A 55 11.31 12.24 -7.50
N HIS A 56 12.15 13.28 -7.33
CA HIS A 56 12.31 14.01 -6.08
C HIS A 56 11.02 14.74 -5.70
N ASP A 57 10.77 14.92 -4.39
CA ASP A 57 9.53 15.53 -3.90
C ASP A 57 9.30 16.94 -4.45
N GLN A 58 10.36 17.72 -4.65
CA GLN A 58 10.29 19.02 -5.34
C GLN A 58 9.83 18.89 -6.80
N GLU A 59 10.36 17.93 -7.53
CA GLU A 59 9.96 17.66 -8.92
C GLU A 59 8.53 17.14 -9.02
N ILE A 60 8.10 16.30 -8.06
CA ILE A 60 6.72 15.82 -7.97
C ILE A 60 5.77 17.02 -7.85
N ILE A 61 6.03 17.93 -6.91
CA ILE A 61 5.20 19.12 -6.70
C ILE A 61 5.19 19.98 -7.97
N GLN A 62 6.36 20.26 -8.52
CA GLN A 62 6.48 21.12 -9.70
C GLN A 62 5.74 20.53 -10.91
N LYS A 63 5.94 19.23 -11.21
CA LYS A 63 5.32 18.57 -12.36
C LYS A 63 3.84 18.26 -12.18
N MET A 64 3.37 18.08 -10.95
CA MET A 64 1.94 17.93 -10.67
C MET A 64 1.17 19.22 -10.88
N HIS A 65 1.76 20.37 -10.55
CA HIS A 65 1.12 21.69 -10.68
C HIS A 65 1.43 22.38 -12.01
N HIS A 66 2.59 22.11 -12.60
CA HIS A 66 3.06 22.71 -13.86
C HIS A 66 3.65 21.66 -14.81
N PRO A 67 2.86 20.68 -15.27
CA PRO A 67 3.36 19.66 -16.19
C PRO A 67 3.68 20.29 -17.54
N LYS A 68 4.82 19.91 -18.12
CA LYS A 68 5.19 20.34 -19.47
C LYS A 68 4.47 19.52 -20.55
N ASN A 69 4.12 18.28 -20.23
CA ASN A 69 3.43 17.33 -21.11
C ASN A 69 2.73 16.24 -20.29
N GLY A 70 1.95 15.37 -20.94
CA GLY A 70 1.23 14.27 -20.28
C GLY A 70 2.14 13.26 -19.60
N HIS A 71 3.32 13.00 -20.16
CA HIS A 71 4.30 12.08 -19.57
C HIS A 71 4.84 12.61 -18.22
N ASP A 72 5.12 13.90 -18.13
CA ASP A 72 5.55 14.55 -16.88
C ASP A 72 4.46 14.42 -15.80
N ALA A 73 3.21 14.65 -16.17
CA ALA A 73 2.07 14.51 -15.25
C ALA A 73 1.89 13.06 -14.74
N GLU A 74 2.02 12.07 -15.64
CA GLU A 74 1.93 10.65 -15.27
C GLU A 74 3.08 10.22 -14.35
N LEU A 75 4.30 10.61 -14.67
CA LEU A 75 5.48 10.28 -13.87
C LEU A 75 5.39 10.91 -12.46
N ALA A 76 4.97 12.17 -12.38
CA ALA A 76 4.75 12.85 -11.11
C ALA A 76 3.63 12.19 -10.30
N LYS A 77 2.50 11.86 -10.94
CA LYS A 77 1.39 11.13 -10.29
C LYS A 77 1.83 9.77 -9.76
N ARG A 78 2.57 8.99 -10.57
CA ARG A 78 3.10 7.68 -10.14
C ARG A 78 4.02 7.83 -8.93
N SER A 79 4.93 8.80 -8.95
CA SER A 79 5.87 9.05 -7.86
C SER A 79 5.15 9.52 -6.59
N ALA A 80 4.14 10.39 -6.71
CA ALA A 80 3.31 10.82 -5.59
C ALA A 80 2.54 9.65 -4.95
N ILE A 81 1.92 8.78 -5.77
CA ILE A 81 1.22 7.59 -5.28
C ILE A 81 2.19 6.67 -4.54
N PHE A 82 3.37 6.40 -5.12
CA PHE A 82 4.38 5.56 -4.46
C PHE A 82 4.77 6.16 -3.10
N ARG A 83 5.04 7.46 -3.03
CA ARG A 83 5.39 8.17 -1.79
C ARG A 83 4.32 8.02 -0.72
N GLU A 84 3.04 8.22 -1.07
CA GLU A 84 1.92 8.07 -0.13
C GLU A 84 1.83 6.65 0.42
N PHE A 85 1.92 5.63 -0.45
CA PHE A 85 1.92 4.24 -0.02
C PHE A 85 3.16 3.87 0.79
N PHE A 86 4.34 4.39 0.44
CA PHE A 86 5.56 4.17 1.20
C PHE A 86 5.43 4.68 2.64
N ILE A 87 4.89 5.90 2.82
CA ILE A 87 4.67 6.47 4.16
C ILE A 87 3.66 5.62 4.94
N PHE A 88 2.58 5.22 4.29
CA PHE A 88 1.54 4.39 4.91
C PHE A 88 2.10 3.02 5.36
N GLU A 89 2.80 2.31 4.48
CA GLU A 89 3.43 1.02 4.81
C GLU A 89 4.51 1.16 5.90
N LEU A 90 5.29 2.24 5.86
CA LEU A 90 6.27 2.51 6.91
C LEU A 90 5.60 2.72 8.28
N GLN A 91 4.49 3.46 8.33
CA GLN A 91 3.72 3.65 9.56
C GLN A 91 3.17 2.32 10.08
N LEU A 92 2.62 1.48 9.20
CA LEU A 92 2.14 0.14 9.59
C LEU A 92 3.28 -0.74 10.11
N ALA A 93 4.44 -0.73 9.44
CA ALA A 93 5.60 -1.49 9.88
C ALA A 93 6.13 -1.03 11.24
N LEU A 94 6.14 0.29 11.51
CA LEU A 94 6.52 0.84 12.80
C LEU A 94 5.54 0.44 13.90
N LEU A 95 4.23 0.50 13.64
CA LEU A 95 3.21 0.05 14.58
C LEU A 95 3.33 -1.45 14.88
N ALA A 96 3.51 -2.27 13.84
CA ALA A 96 3.70 -3.70 14.00
C ALA A 96 4.96 -4.06 14.83
N ASN A 97 6.03 -3.30 14.66
CA ASN A 97 7.24 -3.47 15.46
C ASN A 97 7.10 -2.99 16.91
N HIS A 98 6.30 -1.93 17.13
CA HIS A 98 6.06 -1.39 18.47
C HIS A 98 5.22 -2.32 19.35
N ASP A 99 4.29 -3.06 18.75
CA ASP A 99 3.45 -4.04 19.47
C ASP A 99 4.27 -5.23 20.00
N GLY A 100 5.55 -5.32 19.67
CA GLY A 100 6.44 -6.44 19.99
C GLY A 100 5.94 -7.76 19.38
N LYS A 101 6.78 -8.76 19.27
CA LYS A 101 6.31 -10.13 19.00
C LYS A 101 5.55 -10.58 20.24
N GLN A 102 4.23 -10.38 20.25
CA GLN A 102 3.42 -10.99 21.32
C GLN A 102 3.67 -12.49 21.29
N GLN A 103 4.05 -13.01 22.45
CA GLN A 103 4.34 -14.42 22.60
C GLN A 103 3.06 -15.21 22.28
N GLY A 104 3.12 -16.06 21.27
CA GLY A 104 2.07 -17.00 20.95
C GLY A 104 2.21 -18.27 21.78
N TYR A 105 1.19 -19.09 21.73
CA TYR A 105 1.24 -20.45 22.27
C TYR A 105 1.34 -21.42 21.11
N PRO A 106 2.52 -22.08 20.90
CA PRO A 106 2.66 -23.05 19.81
C PRO A 106 1.59 -24.13 19.90
N LYS A 107 0.88 -24.33 18.82
CA LYS A 107 -0.16 -25.37 18.73
C LYS A 107 0.47 -26.66 18.24
N LYS A 108 0.08 -27.77 18.88
CA LYS A 108 0.48 -29.12 18.48
C LYS A 108 -0.76 -29.80 17.91
N TYR A 109 -0.74 -30.10 16.63
CA TYR A 109 -1.81 -30.81 15.94
C TYR A 109 -1.34 -32.17 15.45
N ASP A 110 -2.27 -33.15 15.37
CA ASP A 110 -1.95 -34.49 14.85
C ASP A 110 -2.13 -34.52 13.32
N LEU A 111 -1.03 -34.79 12.60
CA LEU A 111 -1.04 -34.94 11.16
C LEU A 111 -1.99 -36.05 10.66
N LYS A 112 -2.24 -37.08 11.47
CA LYS A 112 -3.19 -38.14 11.11
C LYS A 112 -4.63 -37.63 11.12
N GLU A 113 -4.97 -36.80 12.10
CA GLU A 113 -6.29 -36.17 12.18
C GLU A 113 -6.53 -35.21 11.04
N ILE A 114 -5.53 -34.40 10.69
CA ILE A 114 -5.56 -33.51 9.51
C ILE A 114 -5.74 -34.32 8.21
N ALA A 115 -5.01 -35.44 8.07
CA ALA A 115 -5.15 -36.30 6.91
C ALA A 115 -6.56 -36.97 6.84
N ASN A 116 -7.15 -37.30 7.97
CA ASN A 116 -8.49 -37.83 8.03
C ASN A 116 -9.53 -36.78 7.65
N LEU A 117 -9.39 -35.55 8.17
CA LEU A 117 -10.21 -34.42 7.74
C LEU A 117 -10.13 -34.22 6.23
N THR A 118 -8.91 -34.22 5.66
CA THR A 118 -8.71 -34.07 4.22
C THR A 118 -9.43 -35.17 3.42
N LYS A 119 -9.35 -36.41 3.86
CA LYS A 119 -10.02 -37.56 3.21
C LYS A 119 -11.56 -37.53 3.33
N SER A 120 -12.10 -36.87 4.35
CA SER A 120 -13.55 -36.76 4.54
C SER A 120 -14.20 -35.70 3.65
N LEU A 121 -13.42 -34.84 3.03
CA LEU A 121 -13.95 -33.79 2.14
C LEU A 121 -14.46 -34.41 0.83
N PRO A 122 -15.61 -33.95 0.30
CA PRO A 122 -16.15 -34.43 -0.98
C PRO A 122 -15.42 -33.82 -2.22
N PHE A 123 -14.33 -33.08 -2.01
CA PHE A 123 -13.53 -32.40 -3.04
C PHE A 123 -12.07 -32.35 -2.61
N GLU A 124 -11.18 -32.11 -3.57
CA GLU A 124 -9.75 -31.87 -3.32
C GLU A 124 -9.47 -30.38 -3.12
N LEU A 125 -8.55 -30.07 -2.22
CA LEU A 125 -8.04 -28.70 -2.07
C LEU A 125 -7.24 -28.29 -3.28
N SER A 126 -7.38 -27.05 -3.72
CA SER A 126 -6.49 -26.45 -4.71
C SER A 126 -5.07 -26.29 -4.17
N ASP A 127 -4.10 -26.13 -5.05
CA ASP A 127 -2.69 -25.97 -4.66
C ASP A 127 -2.48 -24.70 -3.84
N ASP A 128 -3.20 -23.62 -4.15
CA ASP A 128 -3.17 -22.37 -3.38
C ASP A 128 -3.78 -22.59 -1.96
N GLN A 129 -4.88 -23.32 -1.85
CA GLN A 129 -5.46 -23.66 -0.55
C GLN A 129 -4.51 -24.52 0.29
N LYS A 130 -3.88 -25.54 -0.30
CA LYS A 130 -2.85 -26.37 0.37
C LYS A 130 -1.69 -25.54 0.85
N LYS A 131 -1.18 -24.62 0.00
CA LYS A 131 -0.10 -23.70 0.34
C LYS A 131 -0.45 -22.84 1.54
N VAL A 132 -1.61 -22.18 1.50
CA VAL A 132 -2.07 -21.29 2.60
C VAL A 132 -2.31 -22.05 3.88
N VAL A 133 -2.90 -23.24 3.85
CA VAL A 133 -3.07 -24.11 5.03
C VAL A 133 -1.72 -24.45 5.66
N ASN A 134 -0.72 -24.83 4.85
CA ASN A 134 0.62 -25.14 5.36
C ASN A 134 1.32 -23.92 5.98
N GLU A 135 1.14 -22.73 5.41
CA GLU A 135 1.65 -21.48 5.96
C GLU A 135 1.01 -21.14 7.31
N ILE A 136 -0.32 -21.32 7.43
CA ILE A 136 -1.06 -21.13 8.69
C ILE A 136 -0.54 -22.14 9.75
N PHE A 137 -0.36 -23.38 9.39
CA PHE A 137 0.14 -24.42 10.29
C PHE A 137 1.55 -24.12 10.78
N ALA A 138 2.43 -23.63 9.91
CA ALA A 138 3.76 -23.20 10.28
C ALA A 138 3.74 -22.04 11.28
N ASP A 139 2.89 -21.06 11.08
CA ASP A 139 2.72 -19.95 12.02
C ASP A 139 2.16 -20.40 13.36
N MET A 140 1.13 -21.28 13.35
CA MET A 140 0.53 -21.81 14.57
C MET A 140 1.48 -22.66 15.41
N HIS A 141 2.48 -23.28 14.76
CA HIS A 141 3.54 -24.05 15.44
C HIS A 141 4.68 -23.17 15.96
N SER A 142 4.74 -21.90 15.57
CA SER A 142 5.76 -20.95 16.02
C SER A 142 5.46 -20.39 17.41
N ASP A 143 6.51 -19.84 18.07
CA ASP A 143 6.37 -19.14 19.34
C ASP A 143 5.74 -17.74 19.23
N GLY A 144 5.48 -17.27 18.00
CA GLY A 144 4.88 -15.97 17.72
C GLY A 144 3.37 -16.04 17.57
N GLN A 145 2.67 -14.98 17.95
CA GLN A 145 1.25 -14.86 17.68
C GLN A 145 0.98 -14.77 16.17
N MET A 146 0.18 -15.69 15.63
CA MET A 146 -0.24 -15.63 14.24
C MET A 146 -1.17 -14.43 13.99
N ARG A 147 -0.82 -13.60 13.00
CA ARG A 147 -1.65 -12.48 12.51
C ARG A 147 -1.68 -12.54 10.99
N ARG A 148 -2.65 -13.26 10.42
CA ARG A 148 -2.82 -13.40 8.97
C ARG A 148 -4.16 -12.90 8.50
N LEU A 149 -4.16 -12.19 7.40
CA LEU A 149 -5.37 -11.88 6.64
C LEU A 149 -5.48 -12.84 5.46
N LEU A 150 -6.54 -13.66 5.45
CA LEU A 150 -6.85 -14.53 4.31
C LEU A 150 -7.73 -13.76 3.31
N GLN A 151 -7.17 -13.44 2.15
CA GLN A 151 -7.86 -12.74 1.07
C GLN A 151 -8.05 -13.66 -0.15
N GLY A 152 -9.14 -13.49 -0.84
CA GLY A 152 -9.48 -14.21 -2.07
C GLY A 152 -10.87 -13.86 -2.55
N ASP A 153 -11.20 -14.22 -3.78
CA ASP A 153 -12.49 -13.94 -4.39
C ASP A 153 -13.65 -14.68 -3.71
N VAL A 154 -14.88 -14.26 -3.98
CA VAL A 154 -16.09 -14.98 -3.56
C VAL A 154 -16.08 -16.35 -4.20
N GLY A 155 -16.27 -17.42 -3.40
CA GLY A 155 -16.22 -18.80 -3.89
C GLY A 155 -14.82 -19.42 -3.95
N SER A 156 -13.74 -18.72 -3.61
CA SER A 156 -12.37 -19.27 -3.59
C SER A 156 -12.11 -20.32 -2.49
N GLY A 157 -13.11 -20.61 -1.66
CA GLY A 157 -13.00 -21.63 -0.61
C GLY A 157 -12.27 -21.16 0.65
N LYS A 158 -12.25 -19.87 0.98
CA LYS A 158 -11.67 -19.34 2.22
C LYS A 158 -12.18 -20.03 3.48
N THR A 159 -13.44 -20.44 3.48
CA THR A 159 -14.07 -21.13 4.60
C THR A 159 -13.39 -22.46 4.92
N ILE A 160 -13.00 -23.24 3.90
CA ILE A 160 -12.34 -24.52 4.16
C ILE A 160 -10.95 -24.31 4.77
N VAL A 161 -10.22 -23.29 4.36
CA VAL A 161 -8.93 -22.93 4.96
C VAL A 161 -9.11 -22.55 6.44
N ALA A 162 -10.17 -21.78 6.77
CA ALA A 162 -10.50 -21.46 8.15
C ALA A 162 -10.86 -22.71 8.96
N VAL A 163 -11.57 -23.70 8.39
CA VAL A 163 -11.86 -24.98 9.03
C VAL A 163 -10.59 -25.71 9.40
N TYR A 164 -9.60 -25.79 8.51
CA TYR A 164 -8.30 -26.40 8.81
C TYR A 164 -7.58 -25.67 9.96
N ALA A 165 -7.60 -24.35 9.96
CA ALA A 165 -6.99 -23.57 11.04
C ALA A 165 -7.66 -23.82 12.40
N ILE A 166 -8.99 -23.85 12.43
CA ILE A 166 -9.77 -24.16 13.67
C ILE A 166 -9.51 -25.58 14.14
N PHE A 167 -9.43 -26.54 13.20
CA PHE A 167 -9.22 -27.93 13.54
C PHE A 167 -7.80 -28.19 14.12
N ALA A 168 -6.82 -27.39 13.76
CA ALA A 168 -5.45 -27.47 14.25
C ALA A 168 -5.22 -26.63 15.53
N ALA A 169 -6.18 -25.82 15.98
CA ALA A 169 -6.05 -24.93 17.13
C ALA A 169 -6.28 -25.63 18.45
#